data_f37870131f0d5b742fdbf72b801c2cc7
#
_entry.id   f37870131f0d5b742fdbf72b801c2cc7
#
_cell.length_a   1.000
_cell.length_b   1.000
_cell.length_c   1.000
_cell.angle_alpha   90.00
_cell.angle_beta   90.00
_cell.angle_gamma   90.00
#
_symmetry.space_group_name_H-M   'P 1'
#
loop_
_entity.id
_entity.type
_entity.pdbx_description
1 polymer ?
#
loop_
_entity_poly.entity_id
_entity_poly.type
_entity_poly.pdbx_seq_one_letter_code
_entity_poly.pdbx_strand_id
1 'polypeptide(L)'
;MSDINTSGVATTGYNTKTLNHLLLDAGALYKNFALADQALIGATSGGNEFDAKAKIRQIKVDGVKAENAKGLEVIDSVATTLKCKFLEITEDILKSTLIADVDTATDNNYDILTGKTIIEDADYIKNIAWVGTISGNPGKPIIIIIDNALCLDGLQLKAEDSKDNTLDVTFTGHADPTTPQALPYKIYYPKLTDMVAFVMNSAAVSANKIILTMSDTVAEEVPLDGFTVKVAGSNDIITAATRGADIKTIELALTTAPTTGQAVTVAYAKPVDTAKQVKSASGVALNNIATTSVSNS
;
A
#
# COMPACT_ATOMS: atom_id res chain seq x y z
N MET A 1 -22.41 -31.64 28.89
CA MET A 1 -21.85 -30.47 28.18
C MET A 1 -20.35 -30.50 28.49
N SER A 2 -19.51 -30.46 27.46
CA SER A 2 -18.08 -30.29 27.68
C SER A 2 -17.83 -28.86 28.16
N ASP A 3 -17.07 -28.69 29.21
CA ASP A 3 -16.69 -27.36 29.72
C ASP A 3 -15.94 -26.59 28.64
N ILE A 4 -16.33 -25.33 28.43
CA ILE A 4 -15.62 -24.45 27.50
C ILE A 4 -14.27 -24.10 28.11
N ASN A 5 -13.19 -24.53 27.45
CA ASN A 5 -11.83 -24.15 27.87
C ASN A 5 -11.55 -22.71 27.44
N THR A 6 -11.46 -21.81 28.43
CA THR A 6 -11.15 -20.39 28.25
C THR A 6 -9.69 -20.04 28.56
N SER A 7 -8.85 -21.05 28.88
CA SER A 7 -7.42 -20.82 29.16
C SER A 7 -6.70 -20.30 27.90
N GLY A 8 -6.04 -19.16 28.04
CA GLY A 8 -5.32 -18.51 26.92
C GLY A 8 -6.21 -17.77 25.90
N VAL A 9 -7.53 -17.66 26.16
CA VAL A 9 -8.43 -16.88 25.29
C VAL A 9 -8.23 -15.40 25.52
N ALA A 10 -7.83 -14.67 24.46
CA ALA A 10 -7.72 -13.21 24.53
C ALA A 10 -9.10 -12.55 24.57
N THR A 11 -9.27 -11.54 25.42
CA THR A 11 -10.50 -10.73 25.54
C THR A 11 -10.50 -9.49 24.66
N THR A 12 -9.40 -9.21 23.97
CA THR A 12 -9.25 -8.13 22.98
C THR A 12 -8.59 -8.66 21.72
N GLY A 13 -8.94 -8.12 20.55
CA GLY A 13 -8.30 -8.45 19.27
C GLY A 13 -6.91 -7.84 19.10
N TYR A 14 -6.48 -6.96 20.00
CA TYR A 14 -5.17 -6.33 19.90
C TYR A 14 -4.04 -7.32 20.23
N ASN A 15 -3.08 -7.46 19.33
CA ASN A 15 -1.90 -8.32 19.50
C ASN A 15 -0.68 -7.70 18.77
N THR A 16 0.48 -8.34 18.88
CA THR A 16 1.73 -7.83 18.28
C THR A 16 1.69 -7.68 16.76
N LYS A 17 0.79 -8.40 16.07
CA LYS A 17 0.62 -8.32 14.62
C LYS A 17 -0.39 -7.26 14.19
N THR A 18 -1.22 -6.74 15.10
CA THR A 18 -2.26 -5.76 14.79
C THR A 18 -1.69 -4.53 14.09
N LEU A 19 -0.53 -4.02 14.57
CA LEU A 19 0.12 -2.86 13.98
C LEU A 19 0.55 -3.06 12.53
N ASN A 20 0.71 -4.29 12.06
CA ASN A 20 1.11 -4.61 10.69
C ASN A 20 -0.08 -4.64 9.70
N HIS A 21 -1.31 -4.58 10.19
CA HIS A 21 -2.52 -4.74 9.40
C HIS A 21 -3.42 -3.51 9.40
N LEU A 22 -2.91 -2.37 9.87
CA LEU A 22 -3.68 -1.12 9.90
C LEU A 22 -3.66 -0.43 8.54
N LEU A 23 -4.82 0.00 8.09
CA LEU A 23 -4.97 0.92 6.98
C LEU A 23 -4.77 2.35 7.53
N LEU A 24 -3.76 3.08 7.05
CA LEU A 24 -3.27 4.30 7.72
C LEU A 24 -3.65 5.60 7.02
N ASP A 25 -4.07 5.56 5.75
CA ASP A 25 -4.30 6.76 4.96
C ASP A 25 -5.61 6.69 4.16
N ALA A 26 -6.01 7.83 3.60
CA ALA A 26 -7.17 7.93 2.71
C ALA A 26 -6.90 7.33 1.32
N GLY A 27 -5.63 7.05 0.99
CA GLY A 27 -5.20 6.55 -0.30
C GLY A 27 -5.29 7.57 -1.43
N ALA A 28 -4.97 7.11 -2.64
CA ALA A 28 -5.05 7.90 -3.87
C ALA A 28 -5.93 7.18 -4.90
N LEU A 29 -6.56 7.95 -5.78
CA LEU A 29 -7.45 7.45 -6.83
C LEU A 29 -6.80 7.61 -8.20
N TYR A 30 -6.79 6.53 -8.97
CA TYR A 30 -6.26 6.51 -10.33
C TYR A 30 -7.33 6.06 -11.32
N LYS A 31 -7.42 6.72 -12.47
CA LYS A 31 -8.10 6.19 -13.66
C LYS A 31 -7.13 5.38 -14.50
N ASN A 32 -7.64 4.33 -15.14
CA ASN A 32 -6.88 3.48 -16.07
C ASN A 32 -5.59 2.92 -15.43
N PHE A 33 -5.70 2.49 -14.17
CA PHE A 33 -4.57 1.98 -13.40
C PHE A 33 -3.90 0.80 -14.09
N ALA A 34 -2.56 0.81 -14.10
CA ALA A 34 -1.71 -0.16 -14.79
C ALA A 34 -1.88 -0.22 -16.32
N LEU A 35 -2.50 0.80 -16.93
CA LEU A 35 -2.59 0.99 -18.38
C LEU A 35 -1.69 2.15 -18.83
N ALA A 36 -1.47 2.27 -20.13
CA ALA A 36 -0.59 3.31 -20.70
C ALA A 36 -1.08 4.74 -20.42
N ASP A 37 -2.38 4.92 -20.26
CA ASP A 37 -3.09 6.17 -19.99
C ASP A 37 -3.49 6.34 -18.52
N GLN A 38 -2.75 5.67 -17.60
CA GLN A 38 -2.94 5.82 -16.16
C GLN A 38 -2.74 7.28 -15.73
N ALA A 39 -3.70 7.80 -14.96
CA ALA A 39 -3.61 9.13 -14.40
C ALA A 39 -4.22 9.20 -13.00
N LEU A 40 -3.69 10.09 -12.15
CA LEU A 40 -4.31 10.47 -10.88
C LEU A 40 -5.59 11.24 -11.17
N ILE A 41 -6.70 10.94 -10.47
CA ILE A 41 -7.99 11.60 -10.75
C ILE A 41 -8.04 12.98 -10.09
N GLY A 42 -7.64 13.09 -8.82
CA GLY A 42 -7.67 14.35 -8.08
C GLY A 42 -7.57 14.15 -6.56
N ALA A 43 -7.39 15.25 -5.84
CA ALA A 43 -7.34 15.26 -4.39
C ALA A 43 -8.73 15.02 -3.79
N THR A 44 -8.80 14.22 -2.72
CA THR A 44 -10.02 13.90 -1.99
C THR A 44 -9.96 14.38 -0.54
N SER A 45 -11.12 14.63 0.07
CA SER A 45 -11.27 14.96 1.48
C SER A 45 -12.42 14.19 2.10
N GLY A 46 -12.23 13.72 3.35
CA GLY A 46 -13.24 12.91 4.05
C GLY A 46 -13.19 11.41 3.75
N GLY A 47 -12.17 10.96 3.00
CA GLY A 47 -11.94 9.55 2.69
C GLY A 47 -12.68 9.04 1.48
N ASN A 48 -12.43 7.76 1.16
CA ASN A 48 -13.04 7.04 0.04
C ASN A 48 -13.70 5.76 0.60
N GLU A 49 -14.83 5.34 0.03
CA GLU A 49 -15.58 4.17 0.47
C GLU A 49 -15.75 3.17 -0.68
N PHE A 50 -15.21 1.97 -0.51
CA PHE A 50 -15.44 0.86 -1.44
C PHE A 50 -16.52 -0.06 -0.88
N ASP A 51 -17.47 -0.43 -1.72
CA ASP A 51 -18.59 -1.30 -1.39
C ASP A 51 -18.68 -2.44 -2.43
N ALA A 52 -18.74 -3.67 -1.95
CA ALA A 52 -19.04 -4.86 -2.78
C ALA A 52 -20.13 -5.66 -2.07
N LYS A 53 -21.37 -5.36 -2.40
CA LYS A 53 -22.56 -5.92 -1.74
C LYS A 53 -23.16 -7.07 -2.52
N ALA A 54 -23.10 -8.28 -1.96
CA ALA A 54 -23.79 -9.43 -2.51
C ALA A 54 -25.29 -9.39 -2.14
N LYS A 55 -26.15 -9.55 -3.13
CA LYS A 55 -27.56 -9.91 -2.92
C LYS A 55 -27.67 -11.41 -2.81
N ILE A 56 -28.01 -11.89 -1.63
CA ILE A 56 -28.10 -13.32 -1.32
C ILE A 56 -29.57 -13.72 -1.27
N ARG A 57 -29.91 -14.78 -1.99
CA ARG A 57 -31.22 -15.43 -1.95
C ARG A 57 -31.07 -16.78 -1.26
N GLN A 58 -32.04 -17.09 -0.40
CA GLN A 58 -32.09 -18.37 0.27
C GLN A 58 -33.11 -19.30 -0.42
N ILE A 59 -32.66 -20.54 -0.67
CA ILE A 59 -33.54 -21.60 -1.15
C ILE A 59 -34.28 -22.15 0.07
N LYS A 60 -35.64 -22.07 0.04
CA LYS A 60 -36.47 -22.62 1.09
C LYS A 60 -36.76 -24.08 0.82
N VAL A 61 -36.61 -24.92 1.84
CA VAL A 61 -36.89 -26.35 1.78
C VAL A 61 -37.89 -26.68 2.85
N ASP A 62 -38.98 -27.40 2.48
CA ASP A 62 -40.02 -27.80 3.41
C ASP A 62 -39.45 -28.69 4.53
N GLY A 63 -39.92 -28.42 5.75
CA GLY A 63 -39.44 -29.13 6.94
C GLY A 63 -38.19 -28.59 7.59
N VAL A 64 -37.45 -27.66 6.95
CA VAL A 64 -36.32 -26.94 7.56
C VAL A 64 -36.85 -25.78 8.38
N LYS A 65 -36.71 -25.87 9.73
CA LYS A 65 -37.26 -24.85 10.65
C LYS A 65 -36.30 -23.66 10.87
N ALA A 66 -35.00 -23.81 10.55
CA ALA A 66 -34.04 -22.73 10.65
C ALA A 66 -34.21 -21.77 9.46
N GLU A 67 -34.31 -20.47 9.74
CA GLU A 67 -34.43 -19.45 8.69
C GLU A 67 -33.25 -19.51 7.71
N ASN A 68 -32.05 -19.77 8.20
CA ASN A 68 -30.83 -19.88 7.41
C ASN A 68 -30.23 -21.28 7.54
N ALA A 69 -30.27 -22.06 6.46
CA ALA A 69 -29.68 -23.38 6.42
C ALA A 69 -28.40 -23.36 5.55
N LYS A 70 -27.29 -23.82 6.13
CA LYS A 70 -25.99 -23.86 5.46
C LYS A 70 -26.07 -24.61 4.11
N GLY A 71 -25.60 -23.95 3.04
CA GLY A 71 -25.54 -24.52 1.71
C GLY A 71 -26.78 -24.25 0.85
N LEU A 72 -27.77 -23.53 1.37
CA LEU A 72 -28.97 -23.12 0.64
C LEU A 72 -28.96 -21.63 0.25
N GLU A 73 -27.85 -20.93 0.47
CA GLU A 73 -27.64 -19.55 0.06
C GLU A 73 -27.06 -19.49 -1.36
N VAL A 74 -27.64 -18.62 -2.19
CA VAL A 74 -27.18 -18.36 -3.56
C VAL A 74 -26.95 -16.86 -3.73
N ILE A 75 -25.81 -16.49 -4.30
CA ILE A 75 -25.53 -15.11 -4.69
C ILE A 75 -26.22 -14.83 -6.01
N ASP A 76 -27.21 -13.94 -6.00
CA ASP A 76 -27.96 -13.55 -7.21
C ASP A 76 -27.22 -12.44 -8.00
N SER A 77 -26.58 -11.51 -7.29
CA SER A 77 -25.82 -10.41 -7.89
C SER A 77 -24.84 -9.80 -6.87
N VAL A 78 -23.86 -9.06 -7.35
CA VAL A 78 -22.96 -8.25 -6.52
C VAL A 78 -22.91 -6.84 -7.07
N ALA A 79 -23.35 -5.86 -6.28
CA ALA A 79 -23.21 -4.46 -6.62
C ALA A 79 -21.83 -3.97 -6.13
N THR A 80 -21.09 -3.30 -7.02
CA THR A 80 -19.75 -2.77 -6.72
C THR A 80 -19.74 -1.27 -6.92
N THR A 81 -19.35 -0.51 -5.89
CA THR A 81 -19.25 0.95 -5.96
C THR A 81 -18.00 1.46 -5.25
N LEU A 82 -17.50 2.60 -5.72
CA LEU A 82 -16.44 3.39 -5.09
C LEU A 82 -16.93 4.82 -4.97
N LYS A 83 -17.15 5.26 -3.73
CA LYS A 83 -17.56 6.63 -3.41
C LYS A 83 -16.33 7.45 -3.07
N CYS A 84 -16.25 8.63 -3.65
CA CYS A 84 -15.14 9.55 -3.53
C CYS A 84 -15.65 10.95 -3.25
N LYS A 85 -14.91 11.72 -2.44
CA LYS A 85 -15.19 13.13 -2.18
C LYS A 85 -14.04 13.97 -2.72
N PHE A 86 -14.20 14.52 -3.91
CA PHE A 86 -13.17 15.33 -4.55
C PHE A 86 -13.18 16.76 -4.02
N LEU A 87 -11.99 17.29 -3.69
CA LEU A 87 -11.75 18.72 -3.44
C LEU A 87 -11.49 19.48 -4.74
N GLU A 88 -10.93 18.78 -5.73
CA GLU A 88 -10.64 19.35 -7.04
C GLU A 88 -11.81 19.15 -7.98
N ILE A 89 -12.17 20.21 -8.69
CA ILE A 89 -13.17 20.16 -9.77
C ILE A 89 -12.40 20.32 -11.06
N THR A 90 -12.15 19.22 -11.76
CA THR A 90 -11.48 19.19 -13.07
C THR A 90 -12.46 18.87 -14.17
N GLU A 91 -12.13 19.22 -15.42
CA GLU A 91 -12.91 18.83 -16.60
C GLU A 91 -13.15 17.32 -16.66
N ASP A 92 -12.11 16.53 -16.42
CA ASP A 92 -12.16 15.06 -16.40
C ASP A 92 -13.18 14.51 -15.37
N ILE A 93 -13.22 15.10 -14.16
CA ILE A 93 -14.18 14.71 -13.10
C ILE A 93 -15.60 15.10 -13.53
N LEU A 94 -15.79 16.33 -14.03
CA LEU A 94 -17.10 16.80 -14.52
C LEU A 94 -17.60 15.96 -15.70
N LYS A 95 -16.74 15.69 -16.69
CA LYS A 95 -17.04 14.82 -17.82
C LYS A 95 -17.50 13.44 -17.38
N SER A 96 -16.76 12.81 -16.46
CA SER A 96 -17.06 11.47 -15.96
C SER A 96 -18.34 11.43 -15.12
N THR A 97 -18.65 12.48 -14.36
CA THR A 97 -19.86 12.57 -13.52
C THR A 97 -21.11 12.87 -14.32
N LEU A 98 -21.00 13.68 -15.36
CA LEU A 98 -22.14 14.07 -16.22
C LEU A 98 -22.35 13.12 -17.41
N ILE A 99 -21.41 12.22 -17.68
CA ILE A 99 -21.37 11.46 -18.94
C ILE A 99 -21.51 12.46 -20.10
N ALA A 100 -20.53 13.36 -20.23
CA ALA A 100 -20.63 14.53 -21.10
C ALA A 100 -19.71 14.45 -22.30
N ASP A 101 -20.15 15.06 -23.39
CA ASP A 101 -19.27 15.49 -24.48
C ASP A 101 -18.61 16.82 -24.10
N VAL A 102 -17.37 17.01 -24.58
CA VAL A 102 -16.61 18.24 -24.37
C VAL A 102 -16.38 18.89 -25.73
N ASP A 103 -16.87 20.10 -25.89
CA ASP A 103 -16.60 20.95 -27.06
C ASP A 103 -15.53 21.99 -26.71
N THR A 104 -14.34 21.82 -27.29
CA THR A 104 -13.18 22.70 -27.11
C THR A 104 -13.03 23.72 -28.25
N ALA A 105 -13.92 23.70 -29.26
CA ALA A 105 -13.76 24.45 -30.50
C ALA A 105 -14.71 25.67 -30.62
N THR A 106 -15.86 25.63 -29.95
CA THR A 106 -16.90 26.68 -30.08
C THR A 106 -16.53 27.95 -29.36
N ASP A 107 -15.85 27.87 -28.21
CA ASP A 107 -15.39 29.03 -27.46
C ASP A 107 -13.87 28.98 -27.23
N ASN A 108 -13.20 30.12 -27.32
CA ASN A 108 -11.74 30.19 -27.16
C ASN A 108 -11.30 30.28 -25.67
N ASN A 109 -12.23 30.51 -24.75
CA ASN A 109 -11.95 30.70 -23.33
C ASN A 109 -12.55 29.61 -22.46
N TYR A 110 -13.50 28.83 -22.97
CA TYR A 110 -14.23 27.80 -22.19
C TYR A 110 -14.36 26.51 -22.97
N ASP A 111 -14.07 25.38 -22.30
CA ASP A 111 -14.50 24.07 -22.73
C ASP A 111 -15.96 23.86 -22.30
N ILE A 112 -16.83 23.50 -23.24
CA ILE A 112 -18.26 23.39 -23.01
C ILE A 112 -18.62 21.92 -22.81
N LEU A 113 -19.08 21.56 -21.61
CA LEU A 113 -19.51 20.21 -21.26
C LEU A 113 -21.03 20.11 -21.44
N THR A 114 -21.47 19.15 -22.24
CA THR A 114 -22.90 18.88 -22.48
C THR A 114 -23.20 17.42 -22.20
N GLY A 115 -24.13 17.14 -21.29
CA GLY A 115 -24.53 15.77 -20.96
C GLY A 115 -25.09 15.02 -22.15
N LYS A 116 -24.70 13.77 -22.30
CA LYS A 116 -25.18 12.87 -23.34
C LYS A 116 -26.56 12.30 -23.00
N THR A 117 -27.30 11.92 -24.02
CA THR A 117 -28.59 11.18 -23.90
C THR A 117 -28.45 9.68 -24.11
N ILE A 118 -27.28 9.24 -24.59
CA ILE A 118 -26.96 7.83 -24.85
C ILE A 118 -25.58 7.56 -24.27
N ILE A 119 -25.47 6.45 -23.53
CA ILE A 119 -24.18 5.98 -22.98
C ILE A 119 -23.50 5.11 -24.02
N GLU A 120 -22.24 5.41 -24.32
CA GLU A 120 -21.39 4.68 -25.24
C GLU A 120 -20.28 3.94 -24.51
N ASP A 121 -19.62 3.01 -25.19
CA ASP A 121 -18.49 2.25 -24.59
C ASP A 121 -17.33 3.17 -24.15
N ALA A 122 -17.12 4.27 -24.85
CA ALA A 122 -16.10 5.27 -24.54
C ALA A 122 -16.39 6.10 -23.28
N ASP A 123 -17.60 6.06 -22.74
CA ASP A 123 -17.98 6.76 -21.51
C ASP A 123 -17.60 5.99 -20.26
N TYR A 124 -17.34 4.68 -20.41
CA TYR A 124 -16.83 3.87 -19.31
C TYR A 124 -15.33 4.12 -19.10
N ILE A 125 -14.96 4.43 -17.88
CA ILE A 125 -13.56 4.41 -17.48
C ILE A 125 -13.14 2.94 -17.38
N LYS A 126 -12.11 2.52 -18.11
CA LYS A 126 -11.67 1.11 -18.17
C LYS A 126 -11.49 0.49 -16.81
N ASN A 127 -10.85 1.25 -15.89
CA ASN A 127 -10.84 0.93 -14.47
C ASN A 127 -10.57 2.16 -13.62
N ILE A 128 -11.04 2.12 -12.37
CA ILE A 128 -10.64 3.06 -11.31
C ILE A 128 -10.00 2.25 -10.21
N ALA A 129 -8.82 2.67 -9.75
CA ALA A 129 -8.13 2.07 -8.64
C ALA A 129 -8.03 3.02 -7.45
N TRP A 130 -8.37 2.51 -6.27
CA TRP A 130 -7.97 3.09 -5.00
C TRP A 130 -6.69 2.41 -4.51
N VAL A 131 -5.68 3.20 -4.15
CA VAL A 131 -4.36 2.72 -3.72
C VAL A 131 -4.08 3.27 -2.33
N GLY A 132 -4.00 2.40 -1.34
CA GLY A 132 -3.79 2.78 0.06
C GLY A 132 -2.62 2.03 0.71
N THR A 133 -2.20 2.50 1.88
CA THR A 133 -1.05 1.95 2.61
C THR A 133 -1.48 1.08 3.77
N ILE A 134 -0.93 -0.13 3.84
CA ILE A 134 -1.01 -0.99 5.03
C ILE A 134 0.30 -0.86 5.82
N SER A 135 0.19 -0.63 7.12
CA SER A 135 1.32 -0.37 8.03
C SER A 135 2.41 -1.44 8.02
N GLY A 136 2.04 -2.70 7.80
CA GLY A 136 2.98 -3.83 7.79
C GLY A 136 3.78 -4.00 6.51
N ASN A 137 3.49 -3.25 5.46
CA ASN A 137 4.23 -3.32 4.20
C ASN A 137 4.21 -1.98 3.46
N PRO A 138 4.99 -0.99 3.91
CA PRO A 138 4.99 0.35 3.32
C PRO A 138 5.48 0.39 1.86
N GLY A 139 6.17 -0.66 1.39
CA GLY A 139 6.65 -0.78 0.01
C GLY A 139 5.66 -1.42 -0.97
N LYS A 140 4.54 -1.98 -0.46
CA LYS A 140 3.51 -2.61 -1.31
C LYS A 140 2.13 -2.16 -0.85
N PRO A 141 1.45 -1.29 -1.60
CA PRO A 141 0.13 -0.81 -1.25
C PRO A 141 -0.92 -1.93 -1.36
N ILE A 142 -2.04 -1.75 -0.66
CA ILE A 142 -3.29 -2.41 -1.01
C ILE A 142 -3.91 -1.66 -2.18
N ILE A 143 -4.42 -2.39 -3.17
CA ILE A 143 -5.03 -1.79 -4.35
C ILE A 143 -6.41 -2.41 -4.55
N ILE A 144 -7.42 -1.57 -4.68
CA ILE A 144 -8.78 -1.98 -5.02
C ILE A 144 -9.10 -1.41 -6.40
N ILE A 145 -9.38 -2.28 -7.35
CA ILE A 145 -9.72 -1.90 -8.73
C ILE A 145 -11.18 -2.19 -8.97
N ILE A 146 -11.89 -1.24 -9.58
CA ILE A 146 -13.22 -1.40 -10.15
C ILE A 146 -13.09 -1.31 -11.67
N ASP A 147 -13.56 -2.33 -12.37
CA ASP A 147 -13.52 -2.39 -13.83
C ASP A 147 -14.77 -1.75 -14.45
N ASN A 148 -14.64 -1.18 -15.64
CA ASN A 148 -15.68 -0.53 -16.43
C ASN A 148 -16.53 0.43 -15.59
N ALA A 149 -15.85 1.40 -14.97
CA ALA A 149 -16.48 2.29 -14.02
C ALA A 149 -17.28 3.41 -14.71
N LEU A 150 -18.51 3.63 -14.21
CA LEU A 150 -19.39 4.70 -14.66
C LEU A 150 -20.04 5.38 -13.47
N CYS A 151 -20.22 6.70 -13.51
CA CYS A 151 -20.97 7.44 -12.51
C CYS A 151 -22.46 7.42 -12.88
N LEU A 152 -23.30 6.79 -12.04
CA LEU A 152 -24.74 6.70 -12.27
C LEU A 152 -25.53 7.74 -11.49
N ASP A 153 -24.95 8.37 -10.46
CA ASP A 153 -25.63 9.33 -9.59
C ASP A 153 -25.68 10.75 -10.17
N GLY A 154 -24.91 11.01 -11.24
CA GLY A 154 -24.78 12.33 -11.85
C GLY A 154 -24.02 13.33 -10.98
N LEU A 155 -24.02 14.60 -11.39
CA LEU A 155 -23.32 15.69 -10.72
C LEU A 155 -24.22 16.34 -9.67
N GLN A 156 -23.75 16.39 -8.41
CA GLN A 156 -24.33 17.20 -7.36
C GLN A 156 -23.28 18.16 -6.83
N LEU A 157 -23.29 19.39 -7.30
CA LEU A 157 -22.39 20.44 -6.84
C LEU A 157 -23.10 21.33 -5.82
N LYS A 158 -22.61 21.34 -4.58
CA LYS A 158 -23.06 22.23 -3.51
C LYS A 158 -21.92 23.13 -3.10
N ALA A 159 -22.09 24.42 -3.25
CA ALA A 159 -21.13 25.42 -2.82
C ALA A 159 -21.67 26.18 -1.58
N GLU A 160 -20.88 26.24 -0.51
CA GLU A 160 -21.20 26.96 0.73
C GLU A 160 -20.07 27.94 1.04
N ASP A 161 -20.43 29.11 1.54
CA ASP A 161 -19.46 30.14 1.96
C ASP A 161 -18.65 29.68 3.18
N SER A 162 -17.35 30.00 3.19
CA SER A 162 -16.42 29.72 4.28
C SER A 162 -16.26 28.22 4.63
N LYS A 163 -16.45 27.32 3.64
CA LYS A 163 -16.22 25.89 3.76
C LYS A 163 -15.43 25.34 2.58
N ASP A 164 -14.69 24.26 2.82
CA ASP A 164 -14.09 23.48 1.76
C ASP A 164 -15.21 22.70 1.06
N ASN A 165 -15.55 23.12 -0.15
CA ASN A 165 -16.59 22.45 -0.93
C ASN A 165 -16.03 21.19 -1.56
N THR A 166 -16.78 20.09 -1.46
CA THR A 166 -16.41 18.80 -2.06
C THR A 166 -17.46 18.36 -3.06
N LEU A 167 -17.00 17.63 -4.06
CA LEU A 167 -17.86 16.96 -5.03
C LEU A 167 -17.95 15.47 -4.65
N ASP A 168 -19.15 15.03 -4.27
CA ASP A 168 -19.41 13.62 -3.97
C ASP A 168 -19.70 12.86 -5.28
N VAL A 169 -18.90 11.83 -5.56
CA VAL A 169 -19.00 11.01 -6.79
C VAL A 169 -19.04 9.55 -6.42
N THR A 170 -19.98 8.80 -7.02
CA THR A 170 -20.06 7.35 -6.89
C THR A 170 -19.79 6.69 -8.24
N PHE A 171 -18.69 5.97 -8.33
CA PHE A 171 -18.40 5.13 -9.49
C PHE A 171 -18.97 3.73 -9.26
N THR A 172 -19.72 3.24 -10.23
CA THR A 172 -20.28 1.88 -10.25
C THR A 172 -19.49 1.03 -11.22
N GLY A 173 -19.04 -0.16 -10.78
CA GLY A 173 -18.37 -1.13 -11.63
C GLY A 173 -19.35 -1.96 -12.46
N HIS A 174 -19.00 -2.24 -13.72
CA HIS A 174 -19.82 -3.01 -14.64
C HIS A 174 -19.07 -4.24 -15.15
N ALA A 175 -19.80 -5.35 -15.27
CA ALA A 175 -19.26 -6.58 -15.85
C ALA A 175 -18.99 -6.39 -17.34
N ASP A 176 -17.90 -6.97 -17.82
CA ASP A 176 -17.61 -7.02 -19.23
C ASP A 176 -18.60 -7.97 -19.95
N PRO A 177 -19.23 -7.56 -21.05
CA PRO A 177 -20.18 -8.40 -21.78
C PRO A 177 -19.55 -9.69 -22.33
N THR A 178 -18.24 -9.73 -22.52
CA THR A 178 -17.53 -10.95 -22.94
C THR A 178 -17.28 -11.93 -21.79
N THR A 179 -17.32 -11.44 -20.53
CA THR A 179 -17.14 -12.25 -19.31
C THR A 179 -18.20 -11.90 -18.26
N PRO A 180 -19.49 -12.07 -18.53
CA PRO A 180 -20.60 -11.54 -17.73
C PRO A 180 -20.70 -12.15 -16.31
N GLN A 181 -20.01 -13.25 -16.06
CA GLN A 181 -19.94 -13.89 -14.73
C GLN A 181 -18.78 -13.38 -13.87
N ALA A 182 -17.86 -12.62 -14.46
CA ALA A 182 -16.75 -12.03 -13.70
C ALA A 182 -17.24 -10.80 -12.93
N LEU A 183 -16.91 -10.74 -11.65
CA LEU A 183 -17.25 -9.55 -10.86
C LEU A 183 -16.34 -8.37 -11.27
N PRO A 184 -16.89 -7.15 -11.38
CA PRO A 184 -16.17 -5.99 -11.88
C PRO A 184 -15.28 -5.35 -10.81
N TYR A 185 -14.59 -6.14 -9.99
CA TYR A 185 -13.61 -5.64 -9.04
C TYR A 185 -12.55 -6.67 -8.69
N LYS A 186 -11.38 -6.18 -8.26
CA LYS A 186 -10.27 -6.98 -7.73
C LYS A 186 -9.63 -6.25 -6.57
N ILE A 187 -9.24 -7.01 -5.55
CA ILE A 187 -8.48 -6.49 -4.40
C ILE A 187 -7.10 -7.15 -4.41
N TYR A 188 -6.07 -6.35 -4.61
CA TYR A 188 -4.68 -6.77 -4.47
C TYR A 188 -4.23 -6.50 -3.04
N TYR A 189 -4.30 -7.53 -2.22
CA TYR A 189 -3.82 -7.46 -0.85
C TYR A 189 -2.34 -7.82 -0.80
N PRO A 190 -1.45 -6.98 -0.25
CA PRO A 190 -0.04 -7.28 -0.19
C PRO A 190 0.18 -8.52 0.69
N LYS A 191 1.06 -9.44 0.24
CA LYS A 191 1.53 -10.52 1.10
C LYS A 191 2.35 -9.88 2.22
N LEU A 192 1.75 -9.75 3.39
CA LEU A 192 2.43 -9.25 4.57
C LEU A 192 3.38 -10.35 5.04
N THR A 193 4.66 -10.15 4.83
CA THR A 193 5.65 -10.93 5.56
C THR A 193 5.57 -10.48 7.01
N ASP A 194 5.52 -11.42 7.97
CA ASP A 194 5.73 -11.06 9.37
C ASP A 194 7.01 -10.24 9.41
N MET A 195 6.91 -8.98 9.84
CA MET A 195 8.08 -8.09 9.91
C MET A 195 9.01 -8.64 10.99
N VAL A 196 9.87 -9.59 10.59
CA VAL A 196 10.99 -10.01 11.43
C VAL A 196 11.88 -8.80 11.59
N ALA A 197 12.21 -8.47 12.83
CA ALA A 197 13.11 -7.35 13.09
C ALA A 197 14.40 -7.52 12.27
N PHE A 198 14.73 -6.50 11.47
CA PHE A 198 15.98 -6.49 10.74
C PHE A 198 17.09 -6.06 11.69
N VAL A 199 17.92 -7.03 12.05
CA VAL A 199 18.97 -6.89 13.07
C VAL A 199 20.28 -7.47 12.57
N MET A 200 21.39 -7.01 13.14
CA MET A 200 22.70 -7.60 12.94
C MET A 200 22.85 -8.84 13.83
N ASN A 201 23.25 -9.95 13.23
CA ASN A 201 23.54 -11.22 13.93
C ASN A 201 25.01 -11.30 14.38
N SER A 202 25.93 -10.88 13.52
CA SER A 202 27.38 -10.91 13.80
C SER A 202 28.12 -9.88 12.96
N ALA A 203 29.37 -9.60 13.35
CA ALA A 203 30.28 -8.73 12.62
C ALA A 203 31.70 -9.29 12.66
N ALA A 204 32.40 -9.25 11.52
CA ALA A 204 33.78 -9.71 11.40
C ALA A 204 34.62 -8.79 10.50
N VAL A 205 35.92 -8.68 10.77
CA VAL A 205 36.87 -7.99 9.90
C VAL A 205 37.24 -8.92 8.75
N SER A 206 37.29 -8.37 7.54
CA SER A 206 37.84 -9.05 6.35
C SER A 206 38.64 -8.05 5.53
N ALA A 207 39.96 -8.16 5.58
CA ALA A 207 40.88 -7.20 4.99
C ALA A 207 40.60 -5.75 5.47
N ASN A 208 40.26 -4.83 4.56
CA ASN A 208 39.93 -3.45 4.89
C ASN A 208 38.41 -3.22 5.01
N LYS A 209 37.64 -4.26 5.30
CA LYS A 209 36.15 -4.19 5.42
C LYS A 209 35.70 -4.79 6.72
N ILE A 210 34.53 -4.31 7.20
CA ILE A 210 33.76 -4.99 8.20
C ILE A 210 32.56 -5.62 7.51
N ILE A 211 32.39 -6.92 7.68
CA ILE A 211 31.27 -7.70 7.18
C ILE A 211 30.25 -7.84 8.31
N LEU A 212 29.06 -7.25 8.15
CA LEU A 212 27.93 -7.40 9.06
C LEU A 212 27.00 -8.48 8.51
N THR A 213 26.75 -9.55 9.25
CA THR A 213 25.76 -10.57 8.89
C THR A 213 24.41 -10.18 9.47
N MET A 214 23.40 -10.08 8.63
CA MET A 214 22.08 -9.59 8.96
C MET A 214 21.07 -10.75 9.12
N SER A 215 19.99 -10.50 9.84
CA SER A 215 18.90 -11.48 10.05
C SER A 215 18.09 -11.78 8.77
N ASP A 216 18.10 -10.87 7.80
CA ASP A 216 17.33 -10.98 6.56
C ASP A 216 18.15 -10.43 5.36
N THR A 217 17.64 -10.63 4.14
CA THR A 217 18.21 -10.10 2.91
C THR A 217 18.31 -8.57 2.96
N VAL A 218 19.46 -8.01 2.66
CA VAL A 218 19.73 -6.56 2.60
C VAL A 218 19.20 -5.99 1.29
N ALA A 219 18.67 -4.77 1.31
CA ALA A 219 18.32 -4.02 0.09
C ALA A 219 19.56 -3.79 -0.80
N GLU A 220 19.34 -3.54 -2.10
CA GLU A 220 20.44 -3.34 -3.04
C GLU A 220 21.27 -2.10 -2.71
N GLU A 221 20.60 -1.02 -2.34
CA GLU A 221 21.23 0.22 -1.90
C GLU A 221 21.36 0.22 -0.38
N VAL A 222 22.56 0.48 0.10
CA VAL A 222 22.88 0.56 1.53
C VAL A 222 23.40 1.96 1.84
N PRO A 223 22.58 2.83 2.46
CA PRO A 223 23.04 4.14 2.91
C PRO A 223 24.18 4.03 3.93
N LEU A 224 25.16 4.92 3.84
CA LEU A 224 26.29 4.98 4.76
C LEU A 224 25.93 5.64 6.10
N ASP A 225 24.87 6.44 6.10
CA ASP A 225 24.46 7.23 7.27
C ASP A 225 24.15 6.34 8.48
N GLY A 226 24.53 6.82 9.65
CA GLY A 226 24.26 6.17 10.94
C GLY A 226 25.32 5.17 11.38
N PHE A 227 26.18 4.67 10.51
CA PHE A 227 27.28 3.78 10.91
C PHE A 227 28.43 4.52 11.58
N THR A 228 28.98 3.91 12.60
CA THR A 228 30.21 4.34 13.27
C THR A 228 31.09 3.13 13.51
N VAL A 229 32.37 3.23 13.10
CA VAL A 229 33.37 2.20 13.34
C VAL A 229 34.51 2.81 14.16
N LYS A 230 35.00 2.07 15.14
CA LYS A 230 36.20 2.42 15.88
C LYS A 230 37.23 1.30 15.78
N VAL A 231 38.47 1.70 15.51
CA VAL A 231 39.64 0.82 15.49
C VAL A 231 40.61 1.28 16.60
N ALA A 232 40.97 0.41 17.49
CA ALA A 232 41.78 0.72 18.70
C ALA A 232 41.23 1.92 19.51
N GLY A 233 39.90 2.04 19.57
CA GLY A 233 39.22 3.12 20.30
C GLY A 233 39.05 4.44 19.55
N SER A 234 39.68 4.63 18.39
CA SER A 234 39.57 5.83 17.56
C SER A 234 38.58 5.62 16.43
N ASN A 235 37.78 6.65 16.08
CA ASN A 235 36.87 6.56 14.93
C ASN A 235 37.67 6.36 13.64
N ASP A 236 37.28 5.38 12.84
CA ASP A 236 37.78 5.22 11.47
C ASP A 236 36.75 5.74 10.47
N ILE A 237 37.23 6.15 9.30
CA ILE A 237 36.39 6.65 8.22
C ILE A 237 35.86 5.46 7.41
N ILE A 238 34.55 5.33 7.36
CA ILE A 238 33.87 4.40 6.46
C ILE A 238 33.75 5.09 5.10
N THR A 239 34.34 4.50 4.07
CA THR A 239 34.36 5.07 2.71
C THR A 239 33.15 4.64 1.87
N ALA A 240 32.58 3.46 2.16
CA ALA A 240 31.41 2.94 1.50
C ALA A 240 30.66 1.93 2.38
N ALA A 241 29.34 1.84 2.19
CA ALA A 241 28.52 0.75 2.68
C ALA A 241 27.82 0.11 1.47
N THR A 242 27.94 -1.21 1.30
CA THR A 242 27.38 -1.94 0.17
C THR A 242 26.80 -3.28 0.62
N ARG A 243 25.81 -3.79 -0.12
CA ARG A 243 25.40 -5.18 0.05
C ARG A 243 26.52 -6.09 -0.43
N GLY A 244 26.86 -7.10 0.36
CA GLY A 244 27.90 -8.07 0.00
C GLY A 244 27.40 -9.08 -1.05
N ALA A 245 28.33 -9.93 -1.50
CA ALA A 245 28.01 -11.05 -2.41
C ALA A 245 27.02 -12.04 -1.78
N ASP A 246 27.14 -12.29 -0.47
CA ASP A 246 26.03 -12.86 0.30
C ASP A 246 25.02 -11.76 0.55
N ILE A 247 23.81 -11.97 0.01
CA ILE A 247 22.70 -10.99 0.07
C ILE A 247 22.23 -10.65 1.49
N LYS A 248 22.66 -11.40 2.49
CA LYS A 248 22.42 -11.14 3.91
C LYS A 248 23.56 -10.40 4.60
N THR A 249 24.53 -9.87 3.85
CA THR A 249 25.65 -9.14 4.43
C THR A 249 25.70 -7.69 3.98
N ILE A 250 26.20 -6.84 4.90
CA ILE A 250 26.60 -5.45 4.61
C ILE A 250 28.11 -5.39 4.75
N GLU A 251 28.78 -4.83 3.74
CA GLU A 251 30.22 -4.57 3.74
C GLU A 251 30.46 -3.09 3.99
N LEU A 252 31.15 -2.76 5.08
CA LEU A 252 31.61 -1.42 5.38
C LEU A 252 33.10 -1.32 5.03
N ALA A 253 33.44 -0.58 3.98
CA ALA A 253 34.82 -0.35 3.58
C ALA A 253 35.45 0.72 4.46
N LEU A 254 36.64 0.43 5.01
CA LEU A 254 37.40 1.31 5.88
C LEU A 254 38.55 1.97 5.12
N THR A 255 38.95 3.14 5.57
CA THR A 255 40.19 3.82 5.04
C THR A 255 41.45 3.05 5.38
N THR A 256 41.50 2.47 6.59
CA THR A 256 42.66 1.71 7.09
C THR A 256 42.26 0.29 7.45
N ALA A 257 42.99 -0.70 6.97
CA ALA A 257 42.75 -2.10 7.35
C ALA A 257 43.14 -2.33 8.81
N PRO A 258 42.25 -2.84 9.67
CA PRO A 258 42.61 -3.22 11.02
C PRO A 258 43.62 -4.37 11.01
N THR A 259 44.64 -4.29 11.87
CA THR A 259 45.60 -5.40 12.06
C THR A 259 44.98 -6.50 12.90
N THR A 260 45.35 -7.76 12.63
CA THR A 260 44.85 -8.94 13.38
C THR A 260 44.99 -8.74 14.89
N GLY A 261 43.96 -9.02 15.63
CA GLY A 261 43.88 -8.86 17.10
C GLY A 261 43.65 -7.42 17.58
N GLN A 262 43.60 -6.45 16.69
CA GLN A 262 43.27 -5.08 17.08
C GLN A 262 41.79 -4.98 17.45
N ALA A 263 41.46 -4.24 18.51
CA ALA A 263 40.06 -4.06 18.94
C ALA A 263 39.30 -3.21 17.90
N VAL A 264 38.23 -3.78 17.37
CA VAL A 264 37.31 -3.13 16.42
C VAL A 264 35.92 -3.15 16.97
N THR A 265 35.22 -2.03 16.86
CA THR A 265 33.77 -1.97 17.22
C THR A 265 32.96 -1.30 16.12
N VAL A 266 31.71 -1.72 15.98
CA VAL A 266 30.72 -1.13 15.08
C VAL A 266 29.47 -0.72 15.86
N ALA A 267 28.86 0.38 15.46
CA ALA A 267 27.56 0.84 15.94
C ALA A 267 26.73 1.37 14.77
N TYR A 268 25.42 1.35 14.91
CA TYR A 268 24.49 1.97 13.97
C TYR A 268 23.40 2.73 14.74
N ALA A 269 23.28 4.01 14.49
CA ALA A 269 22.18 4.85 14.96
C ALA A 269 21.24 5.11 13.78
N LYS A 270 20.02 4.56 13.85
CA LYS A 270 19.02 4.69 12.78
C LYS A 270 18.72 6.17 12.50
N PRO A 271 18.95 6.69 11.29
CA PRO A 271 18.65 8.05 10.92
C PRO A 271 17.14 8.36 11.01
N VAL A 272 16.79 9.61 11.33
CA VAL A 272 15.38 10.09 11.32
C VAL A 272 14.85 10.12 9.89
N ASP A 273 15.69 10.56 8.93
CA ASP A 273 15.36 10.55 7.51
C ASP A 273 15.26 9.11 6.99
N THR A 274 14.06 8.73 6.56
CA THR A 274 13.76 7.36 6.09
C THR A 274 14.50 6.97 4.81
N ALA A 275 14.93 7.95 3.99
CA ALA A 275 15.72 7.70 2.80
C ALA A 275 17.16 7.29 3.13
N LYS A 276 17.64 7.69 4.31
CA LYS A 276 19.01 7.39 4.82
C LYS A 276 19.07 6.16 5.70
N GLN A 277 17.94 5.48 5.92
CA GLN A 277 17.89 4.26 6.73
C GLN A 277 18.33 3.05 5.92
N VAL A 278 19.20 2.23 6.50
CA VAL A 278 19.49 0.88 5.99
C VAL A 278 18.24 0.02 6.13
N LYS A 279 17.90 -0.72 5.07
CA LYS A 279 16.68 -1.54 5.01
C LYS A 279 16.97 -2.95 4.53
N SER A 280 16.11 -3.89 4.93
CA SER A 280 16.04 -5.19 4.28
C SER A 280 15.42 -5.08 2.88
N ALA A 281 15.55 -6.11 2.07
CA ALA A 281 14.89 -6.19 0.75
C ALA A 281 13.35 -6.12 0.85
N SER A 282 12.77 -6.46 2.00
CA SER A 282 11.34 -6.31 2.32
C SER A 282 10.97 -4.90 2.83
N GLY A 283 11.92 -3.95 2.90
CA GLY A 283 11.69 -2.58 3.32
C GLY A 283 11.74 -2.34 4.84
N VAL A 284 12.06 -3.35 5.65
CA VAL A 284 12.20 -3.21 7.11
C VAL A 284 13.47 -2.46 7.44
N ALA A 285 13.35 -1.36 8.18
CA ALA A 285 14.52 -0.59 8.61
C ALA A 285 15.36 -1.35 9.64
N LEU A 286 16.69 -1.24 9.51
CA LEU A 286 17.63 -1.77 10.47
C LEU A 286 17.42 -1.14 11.85
N ASN A 287 17.35 -1.97 12.88
CA ASN A 287 17.33 -1.50 14.26
C ASN A 287 18.66 -0.88 14.66
N ASN A 288 18.65 -0.02 15.68
CA ASN A 288 19.89 0.48 16.26
C ASN A 288 20.81 -0.67 16.67
N ILE A 289 22.08 -0.55 16.31
CA ILE A 289 23.13 -1.45 16.79
C ILE A 289 23.92 -0.70 17.86
N ALA A 290 23.82 -1.14 19.11
CA ALA A 290 24.70 -0.64 20.17
C ALA A 290 26.16 -0.94 19.81
N THR A 291 27.09 -0.20 20.39
CA THR A 291 28.53 -0.46 20.17
C THR A 291 28.86 -1.92 20.44
N THR A 292 29.15 -2.66 19.38
CA THR A 292 29.36 -4.11 19.39
C THR A 292 30.78 -4.42 18.91
N SER A 293 31.47 -5.33 19.60
CA SER A 293 32.81 -5.80 19.18
C SER A 293 32.71 -6.62 17.90
N VAL A 294 33.66 -6.36 16.99
CA VAL A 294 33.81 -7.05 15.71
C VAL A 294 34.88 -8.13 15.85
N SER A 295 34.64 -9.34 15.37
CA SER A 295 35.63 -10.41 15.34
C SER A 295 36.78 -10.00 14.38
N ASN A 296 38.01 -10.03 14.86
CA ASN A 296 39.22 -9.67 14.12
C ASN A 296 40.33 -10.69 14.43
N SER A 297 40.25 -11.84 13.76
CA SER A 297 41.12 -13.01 13.98
C SER A 297 42.00 -13.28 12.75
#